data_01b8c84334a6c786098543762ffe1d84
#
_entry.id   01b8c84334a6c786098543762ffe1d84
#
_cell.length_a   1.000
_cell.length_b   1.000
_cell.length_c   1.000
_cell.angle_alpha   90.00
_cell.angle_beta   90.00
_cell.angle_gamma   90.00
#
_symmetry.space_group_name_H-M   'P 1'
#
loop_
_entity.id
_entity.type
_entity.pdbx_description
1 polymer ?
#
loop_
_entity_poly.entity_id
_entity_poly.type
_entity_poly.pdbx_seq_one_letter_code
_entity_poly.pdbx_strand_id
1 'polypeptide(L)'
;LTLAEACRGFPIEVRRQAEITSLGFVEVPLDGRLVFALSEGLLQRGRAVGGVSAVLTRGHLAHHVGQEFGLAIADDPRRMFVEVHNRLVKEGYYGPLQASSIDATARVRPGAIVSPTGITIGPHCEIAPGAILEPETVLAADVRILPGAVLGSDGFQTMRFDDAMIDIHHAGSLEVGARTVVMANAVLARAVFRQATRIGSDCRIGNGAFVSHNVQIGDRTLIGHGAVIAGNCTIGSDVTIGPGAICLDRLEIADRAYVTAGSVVTRCVGAGERVTGNFAIPHDLHVDFVKKIASRSS
;
A
#
# COMPACT_ATOMS: atom_id res chain seq x y z
N LEU A 1 -20.95 -6.82 8.88
CA LEU A 1 -20.84 -6.22 10.22
C LEU A 1 -21.60 -4.91 10.25
N THR A 2 -22.46 -4.73 11.23
CA THR A 2 -23.12 -3.43 11.42
C THR A 2 -22.13 -2.42 12.00
N LEU A 3 -22.39 -1.14 11.73
CA LEU A 3 -21.55 -0.04 12.25
C LEU A 3 -21.52 -0.04 13.80
N ALA A 4 -22.63 -0.38 14.46
CA ALA A 4 -22.68 -0.48 15.92
C ALA A 4 -21.81 -1.62 16.47
N GLU A 5 -21.81 -2.78 15.80
CA GLU A 5 -20.92 -3.89 16.19
C GLU A 5 -19.45 -3.51 16.01
N ALA A 6 -19.12 -2.84 14.89
CA ALA A 6 -17.76 -2.32 14.65
C ALA A 6 -17.31 -1.31 15.71
N CYS A 7 -18.21 -0.47 16.20
CA CYS A 7 -17.89 0.56 17.18
C CYS A 7 -18.04 0.11 18.66
N ARG A 8 -18.47 -1.13 18.90
CA ARG A 8 -18.71 -1.64 20.26
C ARG A 8 -17.45 -1.56 21.13
N GLY A 9 -17.60 -1.03 22.34
CA GLY A 9 -16.50 -0.91 23.31
C GLY A 9 -15.62 0.33 23.15
N PHE A 10 -15.92 1.18 22.16
CA PHE A 10 -15.27 2.48 21.99
C PHE A 10 -16.20 3.64 22.33
N PRO A 11 -15.68 4.82 22.71
CA PRO A 11 -16.48 6.02 22.95
C PRO A 11 -16.95 6.64 21.63
N ILE A 12 -17.80 5.89 20.92
CA ILE A 12 -18.35 6.24 19.61
C ILE A 12 -19.88 6.17 19.69
N GLU A 13 -20.54 7.27 19.36
CA GLU A 13 -22.01 7.36 19.24
C GLU A 13 -22.43 7.00 17.80
N VAL A 14 -23.14 5.90 17.61
CA VAL A 14 -23.72 5.56 16.31
C VAL A 14 -25.09 6.20 16.16
N ARG A 15 -25.19 7.21 15.29
CA ARG A 15 -26.44 7.97 15.03
C ARG A 15 -27.28 7.39 13.89
N ARG A 16 -26.62 6.74 12.92
CA ARG A 16 -27.29 6.08 11.78
C ARG A 16 -26.55 4.83 11.41
N GLN A 17 -27.26 3.71 11.34
CA GLN A 17 -26.69 2.41 11.03
C GLN A 17 -26.35 2.26 9.54
N ALA A 18 -25.37 1.39 9.28
CA ALA A 18 -25.04 0.85 7.97
C ALA A 18 -24.32 -0.48 8.13
N GLU A 19 -24.34 -1.26 7.08
CA GLU A 19 -23.49 -2.44 6.94
C GLU A 19 -22.13 -2.00 6.41
N ILE A 20 -21.05 -2.51 7.02
CA ILE A 20 -19.68 -2.30 6.57
C ILE A 20 -18.97 -3.64 6.35
N THR A 21 -18.12 -3.69 5.36
CA THR A 21 -17.30 -4.87 5.03
C THR A 21 -15.84 -4.67 5.33
N SER A 22 -15.39 -3.42 5.40
CA SER A 22 -14.01 -3.05 5.69
C SER A 22 -13.94 -1.65 6.27
N LEU A 23 -12.74 -1.28 6.72
CA LEU A 23 -12.35 0.11 6.91
C LEU A 23 -11.44 0.52 5.76
N GLY A 24 -11.33 1.84 5.52
CA GLY A 24 -10.43 2.36 4.49
C GLY A 24 -10.30 3.88 4.57
N PHE A 25 -9.24 4.43 3.98
CA PHE A 25 -9.14 5.87 3.82
C PHE A 25 -10.10 6.37 2.74
N VAL A 26 -10.38 7.66 2.76
CA VAL A 26 -11.39 8.29 1.86
C VAL A 26 -11.03 8.12 0.40
N GLU A 27 -9.73 8.14 0.09
CA GLU A 27 -9.18 8.08 -1.27
C GLU A 27 -9.13 6.67 -1.86
N VAL A 28 -9.43 5.66 -1.04
CA VAL A 28 -9.30 4.26 -1.43
C VAL A 28 -10.61 3.76 -2.06
N PRO A 29 -10.63 3.25 -3.29
CA PRO A 29 -11.84 2.71 -3.92
C PRO A 29 -12.13 1.29 -3.42
N LEU A 30 -12.75 1.18 -2.26
CA LEU A 30 -13.12 -0.09 -1.63
C LEU A 30 -14.58 -0.03 -1.19
N ASP A 31 -15.40 -0.95 -1.66
CA ASP A 31 -16.83 -0.96 -1.36
C ASP A 31 -17.13 -1.38 0.07
N GLY A 32 -18.22 -0.85 0.60
CA GLY A 32 -18.70 -1.20 1.94
C GLY A 32 -17.83 -0.66 3.07
N ARG A 33 -17.04 0.40 2.84
CA ARG A 33 -16.08 0.85 3.85
C ARG A 33 -16.62 1.88 4.84
N LEU A 34 -16.17 1.76 6.08
CA LEU A 34 -16.17 2.83 7.06
C LEU A 34 -14.95 3.71 6.81
N VAL A 35 -15.16 5.01 6.65
CA VAL A 35 -14.10 6.02 6.56
C VAL A 35 -14.16 6.97 7.74
N PHE A 36 -13.04 7.65 8.07
CA PHE A 36 -13.11 8.82 8.94
C PHE A 36 -12.95 10.11 8.13
N ALA A 37 -13.64 11.17 8.57
CA ALA A 37 -13.54 12.47 7.93
C ALA A 37 -13.45 13.58 8.97
N LEU A 38 -12.44 14.44 8.84
CA LEU A 38 -12.17 15.57 9.74
C LEU A 38 -12.51 16.93 9.12
N SER A 39 -13.00 16.94 7.88
CA SER A 39 -13.41 18.15 7.17
C SER A 39 -14.46 17.83 6.11
N GLU A 40 -15.20 18.84 5.69
CA GLU A 40 -16.17 18.74 4.60
C GLU A 40 -15.49 18.31 3.28
N GLY A 41 -14.30 18.83 2.98
CA GLY A 41 -13.55 18.44 1.78
C GLY A 41 -13.19 16.95 1.74
N LEU A 42 -12.95 16.31 2.90
CA LEU A 42 -12.77 14.86 2.98
C LEU A 42 -14.07 14.11 2.68
N LEU A 43 -15.21 14.60 3.19
CA LEU A 43 -16.53 14.02 2.91
C LEU A 43 -16.86 14.07 1.41
N GLN A 44 -16.59 15.20 0.76
CA GLN A 44 -16.80 15.38 -0.68
C GLN A 44 -15.92 14.43 -1.50
N ARG A 45 -14.64 14.29 -1.12
CA ARG A 45 -13.72 13.32 -1.75
C ARG A 45 -14.22 11.87 -1.61
N GLY A 46 -14.67 11.48 -0.42
CA GLY A 46 -15.21 10.15 -0.18
C GLY A 46 -16.42 9.82 -1.07
N ARG A 47 -17.30 10.80 -1.30
CA ARG A 47 -18.41 10.68 -2.23
C ARG A 47 -17.95 10.51 -3.68
N ALA A 48 -16.96 11.29 -4.10
CA ALA A 48 -16.43 11.24 -5.47
C ALA A 48 -15.75 9.90 -5.79
N VAL A 49 -15.03 9.32 -4.82
CA VAL A 49 -14.39 8.01 -4.98
C VAL A 49 -15.40 6.85 -4.95
N GLY A 50 -16.54 7.02 -4.26
CA GLY A 50 -17.57 5.99 -4.10
C GLY A 50 -17.19 4.89 -3.10
N GLY A 51 -18.06 3.89 -2.92
CA GLY A 51 -17.83 2.71 -2.07
C GLY A 51 -17.90 2.97 -0.55
N VAL A 52 -18.13 4.20 -0.08
CA VAL A 52 -18.33 4.53 1.33
C VAL A 52 -19.70 4.07 1.78
N SER A 53 -19.77 3.28 2.86
CA SER A 53 -21.03 2.89 3.52
C SER A 53 -21.28 3.65 4.80
N ALA A 54 -20.24 4.03 5.53
CA ALA A 54 -20.37 4.76 6.78
C ALA A 54 -19.24 5.77 6.97
N VAL A 55 -19.53 6.80 7.75
CA VAL A 55 -18.59 7.87 8.10
C VAL A 55 -18.49 8.00 9.62
N LEU A 56 -17.26 8.01 10.12
CA LEU A 56 -16.89 8.38 11.48
C LEU A 56 -16.36 9.80 11.46
N THR A 57 -17.00 10.72 12.24
CA THR A 57 -16.64 12.13 12.21
C THR A 57 -16.90 12.81 13.56
N ARG A 58 -16.62 14.10 13.67
CA ARG A 58 -16.93 14.92 14.83
C ARG A 58 -18.39 15.43 14.80
N GLY A 59 -18.98 15.68 15.97
CA GLY A 59 -20.39 16.07 16.08
C GLY A 59 -20.76 17.29 15.22
N HIS A 60 -19.90 18.31 15.14
CA HIS A 60 -20.15 19.51 14.33
C HIS A 60 -20.15 19.29 12.82
N LEU A 61 -19.57 18.18 12.32
CA LEU A 61 -19.57 17.82 10.91
C LEU A 61 -20.71 16.86 10.53
N ALA A 62 -21.48 16.37 11.50
CA ALA A 62 -22.52 15.36 11.28
C ALA A 62 -23.57 15.78 10.24
N HIS A 63 -23.93 17.06 10.18
CA HIS A 63 -24.94 17.59 9.25
C HIS A 63 -24.46 17.61 7.78
N HIS A 64 -23.15 17.53 7.54
CA HIS A 64 -22.59 17.41 6.19
C HIS A 64 -22.57 15.96 5.68
N VAL A 65 -22.82 14.96 6.55
CA VAL A 65 -22.87 13.55 6.13
C VAL A 65 -24.23 13.23 5.54
N GLY A 66 -24.26 12.85 4.26
CA GLY A 66 -25.49 12.51 3.53
C GLY A 66 -26.28 11.40 4.23
N GLN A 67 -27.61 11.40 4.00
CA GLN A 67 -28.52 10.44 4.62
C GLN A 67 -28.31 9.00 4.14
N GLU A 68 -27.66 8.85 3.00
CA GLU A 68 -27.27 7.57 2.38
C GLU A 68 -26.18 6.81 3.14
N PHE A 69 -25.39 7.49 3.98
CA PHE A 69 -24.28 6.89 4.73
C PHE A 69 -24.65 6.60 6.19
N GLY A 70 -24.15 5.53 6.75
CA GLY A 70 -24.08 5.33 8.20
C GLY A 70 -23.29 6.47 8.85
N LEU A 71 -23.66 6.82 10.09
CA LEU A 71 -23.05 7.93 10.80
C LEU A 71 -22.64 7.53 12.21
N ALA A 72 -21.37 7.67 12.51
CA ALA A 72 -20.80 7.53 13.84
C ALA A 72 -20.04 8.81 14.24
N ILE A 73 -20.13 9.16 15.52
CA ILE A 73 -19.54 10.37 16.09
C ILE A 73 -18.54 10.00 17.17
N ALA A 74 -17.39 10.64 17.14
CA ALA A 74 -16.38 10.56 18.19
C ALA A 74 -15.67 11.91 18.35
N ASP A 75 -15.06 12.14 19.50
CA ASP A 75 -14.23 13.33 19.75
C ASP A 75 -12.94 13.28 18.93
N ASP A 76 -12.32 12.10 18.85
CA ASP A 76 -11.19 11.84 17.96
C ASP A 76 -11.51 10.72 16.95
N PRO A 77 -12.16 11.04 15.83
CA PRO A 77 -12.53 10.07 14.80
C PRO A 77 -11.33 9.35 14.19
N ARG A 78 -10.19 10.04 14.08
CA ARG A 78 -8.96 9.47 13.50
C ARG A 78 -8.40 8.36 14.38
N ARG A 79 -8.32 8.60 15.69
CA ARG A 79 -7.87 7.61 16.67
C ARG A 79 -8.83 6.42 16.74
N MET A 80 -10.10 6.70 16.88
CA MET A 80 -11.13 5.67 16.96
C MET A 80 -11.17 4.79 15.72
N PHE A 81 -10.98 5.37 14.54
CA PHE A 81 -10.88 4.60 13.30
C PHE A 81 -9.75 3.58 13.33
N VAL A 82 -8.55 3.99 13.77
CA VAL A 82 -7.38 3.08 13.87
C VAL A 82 -7.61 2.00 14.90
N GLU A 83 -8.11 2.36 16.08
CA GLU A 83 -8.34 1.41 17.16
C GLU A 83 -9.44 0.40 16.81
N VAL A 84 -10.53 0.82 16.17
CA VAL A 84 -11.58 -0.07 15.63
C VAL A 84 -10.99 -1.02 14.61
N HIS A 85 -10.20 -0.51 13.65
CA HIS A 85 -9.56 -1.34 12.63
C HIS A 85 -8.66 -2.41 13.26
N ASN A 86 -7.76 -1.99 14.14
CA ASN A 86 -6.79 -2.88 14.79
C ASN A 86 -7.48 -3.96 15.62
N ARG A 87 -8.58 -3.62 16.32
CA ARG A 87 -9.40 -4.60 17.01
C ARG A 87 -10.01 -5.62 16.06
N LEU A 88 -10.62 -5.17 14.97
CA LEU A 88 -11.25 -6.06 13.98
C LEU A 88 -10.22 -7.02 13.35
N VAL A 89 -9.01 -6.54 13.07
CA VAL A 89 -7.91 -7.40 12.60
C VAL A 89 -7.55 -8.43 13.66
N LYS A 90 -7.37 -8.02 14.91
CA LYS A 90 -6.99 -8.89 16.02
C LYS A 90 -8.05 -9.94 16.33
N GLU A 91 -9.32 -9.59 16.21
CA GLU A 91 -10.46 -10.48 16.41
C GLU A 91 -10.71 -11.42 15.21
N GLY A 92 -9.94 -11.30 14.14
CA GLY A 92 -10.08 -12.11 12.94
C GLY A 92 -11.37 -11.82 12.16
N TYR A 93 -11.91 -10.62 12.28
CA TYR A 93 -13.16 -10.23 11.60
C TYR A 93 -13.07 -10.45 10.08
N TYR A 94 -11.91 -10.21 9.50
CA TYR A 94 -11.70 -10.38 8.06
C TYR A 94 -11.61 -11.86 7.60
N GLY A 95 -11.84 -12.77 8.51
CA GLY A 95 -11.88 -14.22 8.28
C GLY A 95 -10.57 -14.90 8.71
N PRO A 96 -10.67 -16.21 8.99
CA PRO A 96 -9.48 -16.99 9.33
C PRO A 96 -8.60 -17.16 8.10
N LEU A 97 -7.29 -17.11 8.30
CA LEU A 97 -6.34 -17.47 7.27
C LEU A 97 -6.52 -18.95 6.91
N GLN A 98 -6.70 -19.22 5.62
CA GLN A 98 -6.76 -20.59 5.12
C GLN A 98 -5.39 -21.26 5.18
N ALA A 99 -5.36 -22.60 5.22
CA ALA A 99 -4.11 -23.34 5.07
C ALA A 99 -3.42 -22.93 3.75
N SER A 100 -2.10 -22.79 3.77
CA SER A 100 -1.35 -22.42 2.58
C SER A 100 -1.47 -23.50 1.49
N SER A 101 -1.64 -23.06 0.26
CA SER A 101 -1.72 -23.89 -0.95
C SER A 101 -0.48 -23.69 -1.79
N ILE A 102 0.26 -24.76 -2.03
CA ILE A 102 1.47 -24.76 -2.84
C ILE A 102 1.29 -25.76 -3.97
N ASP A 103 1.37 -25.28 -5.21
CA ASP A 103 1.28 -26.15 -6.38
C ASP A 103 2.38 -27.21 -6.37
N ALA A 104 2.03 -28.43 -6.80
CA ALA A 104 2.98 -29.57 -6.78
C ALA A 104 4.21 -29.38 -7.66
N THR A 105 4.15 -28.48 -8.66
CA THR A 105 5.27 -28.16 -9.55
C THR A 105 6.15 -27.02 -9.02
N ALA A 106 5.71 -26.31 -7.96
CA ALA A 106 6.50 -25.27 -7.34
C ALA A 106 7.69 -25.83 -6.56
N ARG A 107 8.77 -25.08 -6.54
CA ARG A 107 10.03 -25.45 -5.88
C ARG A 107 10.34 -24.51 -4.73
N VAL A 108 9.94 -24.90 -3.53
CA VAL A 108 10.35 -24.21 -2.30
C VAL A 108 11.68 -24.81 -1.84
N ARG A 109 12.75 -24.03 -1.91
CA ARG A 109 14.11 -24.50 -1.58
C ARG A 109 14.32 -24.57 -0.08
N PRO A 110 15.13 -25.49 0.43
CA PRO A 110 15.49 -25.55 1.85
C PRO A 110 16.01 -24.20 2.35
N GLY A 111 15.52 -23.75 3.52
CA GLY A 111 15.87 -22.45 4.09
C GLY A 111 14.97 -21.30 3.64
N ALA A 112 14.00 -21.51 2.76
CA ALA A 112 12.90 -20.57 2.56
C ALA A 112 11.90 -20.66 3.74
N ILE A 113 11.35 -19.54 4.14
CA ILE A 113 10.35 -19.43 5.22
C ILE A 113 9.01 -19.08 4.57
N VAL A 114 8.08 -20.02 4.59
CA VAL A 114 6.73 -19.84 4.03
C VAL A 114 5.72 -20.03 5.16
N SER A 115 4.85 -19.04 5.37
CA SER A 115 3.79 -19.16 6.38
C SER A 115 2.95 -20.42 6.15
N PRO A 116 2.58 -21.16 7.19
CA PRO A 116 1.70 -22.32 7.07
C PRO A 116 0.25 -21.97 6.69
N THR A 117 -0.11 -20.69 6.79
CA THR A 117 -1.45 -20.17 6.48
C THR A 117 -1.38 -18.91 5.61
N GLY A 118 -2.41 -18.70 4.79
CA GLY A 118 -2.60 -17.48 4.00
C GLY A 118 -1.69 -17.35 2.77
N ILE A 119 -0.99 -18.40 2.33
CA ILE A 119 -0.15 -18.38 1.14
C ILE A 119 -0.78 -19.16 0.00
N THR A 120 -0.69 -18.58 -1.21
CA THR A 120 -0.96 -19.33 -2.45
C THR A 120 0.27 -19.23 -3.34
N ILE A 121 0.85 -20.37 -3.70
CA ILE A 121 1.98 -20.46 -4.64
C ILE A 121 1.53 -21.23 -5.87
N GLY A 122 1.48 -20.53 -7.02
CA GLY A 122 1.09 -21.10 -8.30
C GLY A 122 2.13 -22.04 -8.91
N PRO A 123 1.81 -22.65 -10.07
CA PRO A 123 2.66 -23.64 -10.72
C PRO A 123 4.00 -23.05 -11.14
N HIS A 124 5.03 -23.92 -11.11
CA HIS A 124 6.40 -23.65 -11.54
C HIS A 124 7.10 -22.48 -10.82
N CYS A 125 6.57 -21.99 -9.70
CA CYS A 125 7.23 -20.98 -8.88
C CYS A 125 8.54 -21.52 -8.28
N GLU A 126 9.52 -20.64 -8.13
CA GLU A 126 10.79 -20.93 -7.46
C GLU A 126 11.03 -19.99 -6.29
N ILE A 127 11.10 -20.54 -5.09
CA ILE A 127 11.34 -19.79 -3.84
C ILE A 127 12.75 -20.14 -3.35
N ALA A 128 13.66 -19.18 -3.35
CA ALA A 128 15.06 -19.39 -2.99
C ALA A 128 15.28 -19.45 -1.47
N PRO A 129 16.41 -19.99 -1.01
CA PRO A 129 16.77 -19.99 0.41
C PRO A 129 16.79 -18.57 1.00
N GLY A 130 16.32 -18.42 2.25
CA GLY A 130 16.26 -17.15 2.96
C GLY A 130 15.14 -16.20 2.51
N ALA A 131 14.38 -16.54 1.48
CA ALA A 131 13.17 -15.81 1.13
C ALA A 131 12.08 -16.05 2.19
N ILE A 132 11.30 -15.01 2.51
CA ILE A 132 10.23 -15.03 3.51
C ILE A 132 8.91 -14.67 2.82
N LEU A 133 7.92 -15.53 2.95
CA LEU A 133 6.55 -15.29 2.49
C LEU A 133 5.63 -15.23 3.71
N GLU A 134 5.14 -14.02 4.00
CA GLU A 134 4.19 -13.76 5.07
C GLU A 134 2.75 -14.01 4.62
N PRO A 135 1.79 -14.22 5.54
CA PRO A 135 0.38 -14.47 5.22
C PRO A 135 -0.23 -13.46 4.23
N GLU A 136 -1.29 -13.89 3.54
CA GLU A 136 -2.00 -13.11 2.51
C GLU A 136 -1.12 -12.77 1.29
N THR A 137 -0.17 -13.65 0.95
CA THR A 137 0.66 -13.55 -0.24
C THR A 137 0.24 -14.57 -1.30
N VAL A 138 -0.02 -14.08 -2.51
CA VAL A 138 -0.44 -14.87 -3.66
C VAL A 138 0.58 -14.70 -4.78
N LEU A 139 1.17 -15.80 -5.21
CA LEU A 139 2.07 -15.88 -6.36
C LEU A 139 1.36 -16.60 -7.51
N ALA A 140 1.28 -15.97 -8.68
CA ALA A 140 0.79 -16.61 -9.90
C ALA A 140 1.83 -17.63 -10.45
N ALA A 141 1.66 -18.11 -11.67
CA ALA A 141 2.56 -19.10 -12.27
C ALA A 141 3.96 -18.52 -12.60
N ASP A 142 4.99 -19.35 -12.53
CA ASP A 142 6.35 -19.04 -12.98
C ASP A 142 7.02 -17.86 -12.23
N VAL A 143 6.55 -17.52 -11.04
CA VAL A 143 7.15 -16.47 -10.21
C VAL A 143 8.45 -16.97 -9.60
N ARG A 144 9.49 -16.12 -9.62
CA ARG A 144 10.77 -16.43 -9.00
C ARG A 144 11.09 -15.45 -7.88
N ILE A 145 11.29 -15.97 -6.69
CA ILE A 145 11.66 -15.20 -5.50
C ILE A 145 13.11 -15.54 -5.15
N LEU A 146 14.00 -14.54 -5.20
CA LEU A 146 15.42 -14.73 -4.98
C LEU A 146 15.79 -14.60 -3.48
N PRO A 147 17.03 -14.96 -3.10
CA PRO A 147 17.41 -15.08 -1.69
C PRO A 147 17.19 -13.80 -0.88
N GLY A 148 16.66 -13.95 0.33
CA GLY A 148 16.46 -12.86 1.27
C GLY A 148 15.30 -11.90 0.94
N ALA A 149 14.56 -12.11 -0.13
CA ALA A 149 13.38 -11.30 -0.43
C ALA A 149 12.27 -11.56 0.59
N VAL A 150 11.54 -10.50 0.99
CA VAL A 150 10.45 -10.57 1.97
C VAL A 150 9.16 -10.10 1.30
N LEU A 151 8.17 -10.96 1.27
CA LEU A 151 6.89 -10.74 0.61
C LEU A 151 5.76 -10.80 1.63
N GLY A 152 4.84 -9.83 1.56
CA GLY A 152 3.66 -9.78 2.43
C GLY A 152 3.93 -9.18 3.82
N SER A 153 5.10 -8.56 4.04
CA SER A 153 5.36 -7.84 5.30
C SER A 153 4.40 -6.67 5.51
N ASP A 154 4.22 -6.27 6.77
CA ASP A 154 3.55 -5.01 7.05
C ASP A 154 4.41 -3.83 6.57
N GLY A 155 3.75 -2.81 6.01
CA GLY A 155 4.39 -1.57 5.61
C GLY A 155 4.49 -0.57 6.77
N PHE A 156 5.18 0.54 6.52
CA PHE A 156 5.29 1.63 7.49
C PHE A 156 3.99 2.46 7.50
N GLN A 157 3.06 2.10 8.38
CA GLN A 157 1.76 2.77 8.51
C GLN A 157 1.45 3.03 9.98
N THR A 158 2.03 4.10 10.50
CA THR A 158 1.90 4.52 11.90
C THR A 158 1.22 5.88 11.98
N MET A 159 0.30 6.07 12.91
CA MET A 159 -0.28 7.36 13.22
C MET A 159 0.24 7.87 14.56
N ARG A 160 0.63 9.15 14.56
CA ARG A 160 1.02 9.88 15.77
C ARG A 160 -0.19 10.58 16.36
N PHE A 161 -0.39 10.40 17.65
CA PHE A 161 -1.32 11.12 18.53
C PHE A 161 -0.51 11.82 19.61
N ASP A 162 -1.13 12.71 20.39
CA ASP A 162 -0.43 13.51 21.39
C ASP A 162 0.21 12.64 22.49
N ASP A 163 -0.41 11.51 22.80
CA ASP A 163 -0.03 10.59 23.88
C ASP A 163 0.54 9.25 23.37
N ALA A 164 0.46 8.97 22.06
CA ALA A 164 0.83 7.65 21.54
C ALA A 164 1.22 7.65 20.06
N MET A 165 2.01 6.63 19.69
CA MET A 165 2.19 6.17 18.31
C MET A 165 1.40 4.87 18.14
N ILE A 166 0.51 4.80 17.17
CA ILE A 166 -0.32 3.63 16.92
C ILE A 166 -0.07 3.13 15.50
N ASP A 167 0.44 1.89 15.41
CA ASP A 167 0.60 1.20 14.13
C ASP A 167 -0.76 0.70 13.63
N ILE A 168 -1.03 0.86 12.35
CA ILE A 168 -2.23 0.33 11.71
C ILE A 168 -1.91 -1.10 11.24
N HIS A 169 -2.61 -2.08 11.77
CA HIS A 169 -2.43 -3.48 11.39
C HIS A 169 -2.83 -3.68 9.92
N HIS A 170 -2.04 -4.45 9.20
CA HIS A 170 -2.34 -4.76 7.81
C HIS A 170 -3.33 -5.93 7.72
N ALA A 171 -4.39 -5.74 6.94
CA ALA A 171 -5.47 -6.71 6.74
C ALA A 171 -5.67 -7.08 5.26
N GLY A 172 -4.86 -6.51 4.39
CA GLY A 172 -4.89 -6.77 2.96
C GLY A 172 -3.86 -7.80 2.52
N SER A 173 -3.76 -8.01 1.21
CA SER A 173 -2.91 -9.01 0.59
C SER A 173 -1.79 -8.42 -0.25
N LEU A 174 -0.87 -9.29 -0.68
CA LEU A 174 0.10 -9.06 -1.74
C LEU A 174 -0.18 -10.06 -2.87
N GLU A 175 -0.33 -9.59 -4.09
CA GLU A 175 -0.53 -10.42 -5.28
C GLU A 175 0.62 -10.16 -6.28
N VAL A 176 1.27 -11.22 -6.75
CA VAL A 176 2.38 -11.14 -7.71
C VAL A 176 2.00 -11.90 -8.97
N GLY A 177 1.97 -11.18 -10.10
CA GLY A 177 1.62 -11.70 -11.42
C GLY A 177 2.65 -12.65 -11.99
N ALA A 178 2.22 -13.40 -12.98
CA ALA A 178 2.98 -14.50 -13.58
C ALA A 178 4.34 -14.05 -14.18
N ARG A 179 5.35 -14.93 -14.16
CA ARG A 179 6.70 -14.74 -14.72
C ARG A 179 7.46 -13.53 -14.13
N THR A 180 6.97 -12.96 -13.03
CA THR A 180 7.64 -11.89 -12.31
C THR A 180 8.81 -12.42 -11.50
N VAL A 181 9.89 -11.66 -11.46
CA VAL A 181 11.09 -11.98 -10.66
C VAL A 181 11.26 -10.92 -9.57
N VAL A 182 11.22 -11.35 -8.32
CA VAL A 182 11.55 -10.53 -7.15
C VAL A 182 12.99 -10.89 -6.75
N MET A 183 13.89 -9.93 -6.91
CA MET A 183 15.32 -10.14 -6.70
C MET A 183 15.71 -10.11 -5.22
N ALA A 184 16.97 -10.44 -4.96
CA ALA A 184 17.47 -10.62 -3.60
C ALA A 184 17.24 -9.40 -2.70
N ASN A 185 16.82 -9.67 -1.45
CA ASN A 185 16.58 -8.67 -0.42
C ASN A 185 15.54 -7.58 -0.79
N ALA A 186 14.76 -7.75 -1.85
CA ALA A 186 13.64 -6.88 -2.12
C ALA A 186 12.52 -7.11 -1.10
N VAL A 187 11.82 -6.05 -0.71
CA VAL A 187 10.71 -6.11 0.26
C VAL A 187 9.43 -5.59 -0.40
N LEU A 188 8.40 -6.41 -0.40
CA LEU A 188 7.09 -6.07 -0.93
C LEU A 188 6.06 -6.14 0.21
N ALA A 189 5.51 -5.00 0.60
CA ALA A 189 4.54 -4.92 1.67
C ALA A 189 3.13 -5.27 1.17
N ARG A 190 2.34 -5.93 2.03
CA ARG A 190 0.91 -6.16 1.76
C ARG A 190 0.09 -4.89 1.97
N ALA A 191 -1.14 -4.87 1.48
CA ALA A 191 -2.04 -3.74 1.64
C ALA A 191 -2.50 -3.56 3.09
N VAL A 192 -2.83 -2.31 3.48
CA VAL A 192 -3.26 -1.99 4.85
C VAL A 192 -4.67 -2.50 5.12
N PHE A 193 -5.62 -2.16 4.24
CA PHE A 193 -7.01 -2.58 4.36
C PHE A 193 -7.28 -3.77 3.42
N ARG A 194 -8.53 -4.24 3.37
CA ARG A 194 -8.96 -5.36 2.52
C ARG A 194 -8.83 -5.11 1.01
N GLN A 195 -7.62 -4.82 0.60
CA GLN A 195 -7.17 -4.61 -0.77
C GLN A 195 -5.95 -5.47 -1.02
N ALA A 196 -5.36 -5.36 -2.20
CA ALA A 196 -4.08 -5.98 -2.52
C ALA A 196 -3.05 -4.91 -2.93
N THR A 197 -1.82 -5.06 -2.48
CA THR A 197 -0.65 -4.58 -3.21
C THR A 197 -0.47 -5.51 -4.40
N ARG A 198 -0.43 -4.98 -5.63
CA ARG A 198 -0.37 -5.79 -6.86
C ARG A 198 0.87 -5.51 -7.66
N ILE A 199 1.53 -6.56 -8.04
CA ILE A 199 2.63 -6.55 -8.98
C ILE A 199 2.15 -7.29 -10.22
N GLY A 200 2.20 -6.66 -11.39
CA GLY A 200 1.80 -7.26 -12.66
C GLY A 200 2.67 -8.43 -13.09
N SER A 201 2.36 -8.97 -14.25
CA SER A 201 3.10 -10.06 -14.86
C SER A 201 4.37 -9.56 -15.55
N ASP A 202 5.35 -10.45 -15.71
CA ASP A 202 6.62 -10.18 -16.43
C ASP A 202 7.46 -9.04 -15.82
N CYS A 203 7.19 -8.63 -14.58
CA CYS A 203 7.91 -7.57 -13.89
C CYS A 203 9.29 -8.03 -13.38
N ARG A 204 10.17 -7.07 -13.14
CA ARG A 204 11.46 -7.29 -12.47
C ARG A 204 11.59 -6.31 -11.32
N ILE A 205 11.63 -6.83 -10.10
CA ILE A 205 11.81 -6.02 -8.88
C ILE A 205 13.25 -6.21 -8.44
N GLY A 206 14.05 -5.16 -8.52
CA GLY A 206 15.50 -5.15 -8.33
C GLY A 206 15.95 -5.52 -6.92
N ASN A 207 17.20 -5.89 -6.76
CA ASN A 207 17.78 -6.20 -5.45
C ASN A 207 17.61 -5.03 -4.48
N GLY A 208 17.12 -5.32 -3.27
CA GLY A 208 16.93 -4.33 -2.22
C GLY A 208 15.87 -3.25 -2.53
N ALA A 209 15.07 -3.42 -3.58
CA ALA A 209 13.96 -2.51 -3.85
C ALA A 209 12.88 -2.66 -2.77
N PHE A 210 12.22 -1.55 -2.43
CA PHE A 210 11.09 -1.53 -1.50
C PHE A 210 9.82 -1.10 -2.22
N VAL A 211 8.80 -1.95 -2.17
CA VAL A 211 7.44 -1.65 -2.65
C VAL A 211 6.52 -1.61 -1.44
N SER A 212 5.99 -0.43 -1.15
CA SER A 212 5.15 -0.19 0.03
C SER A 212 3.71 -0.69 -0.19
N HIS A 213 2.89 -0.53 0.85
CA HIS A 213 1.50 -1.00 0.89
C HIS A 213 0.61 -0.33 -0.17
N ASN A 214 -0.38 -1.06 -0.65
CA ASN A 214 -1.41 -0.58 -1.59
C ASN A 214 -0.86 -0.13 -2.97
N VAL A 215 0.40 -0.38 -3.27
CA VAL A 215 0.99 -0.07 -4.58
C VAL A 215 0.40 -0.97 -5.65
N GLN A 216 0.09 -0.39 -6.82
CA GLN A 216 -0.35 -1.10 -8.01
C GLN A 216 0.71 -0.96 -9.09
N ILE A 217 1.29 -2.05 -9.56
CA ILE A 217 2.30 -2.08 -10.63
C ILE A 217 1.75 -2.87 -11.80
N GLY A 218 1.71 -2.26 -12.99
CA GLY A 218 1.30 -2.89 -14.23
C GLY A 218 2.36 -3.85 -14.79
N ASP A 219 2.00 -4.52 -15.87
CA ASP A 219 2.82 -5.57 -16.48
C ASP A 219 4.13 -5.05 -17.08
N ARG A 220 5.15 -5.93 -17.21
CA ARG A 220 6.44 -5.68 -17.86
C ARG A 220 7.21 -4.48 -17.30
N THR A 221 6.92 -4.08 -16.07
CA THR A 221 7.54 -2.96 -15.40
C THR A 221 8.83 -3.36 -14.70
N LEU A 222 9.82 -2.49 -14.78
CA LEU A 222 11.15 -2.67 -14.22
C LEU A 222 11.33 -1.72 -13.03
N ILE A 223 11.49 -2.27 -11.84
CA ILE A 223 11.85 -1.52 -10.63
C ILE A 223 13.33 -1.76 -10.35
N GLY A 224 14.15 -0.72 -10.45
CA GLY A 224 15.59 -0.78 -10.30
C GLY A 224 16.06 -1.18 -8.89
N HIS A 225 17.32 -1.59 -8.79
CA HIS A 225 17.93 -1.95 -7.51
C HIS A 225 17.85 -0.78 -6.51
N GLY A 226 17.45 -1.07 -5.27
CA GLY A 226 17.36 -0.06 -4.21
C GLY A 226 16.32 1.04 -4.45
N ALA A 227 15.47 0.92 -5.45
CA ALA A 227 14.38 1.88 -5.65
C ALA A 227 13.33 1.76 -4.54
N VAL A 228 12.70 2.87 -4.18
CA VAL A 228 11.66 2.96 -3.15
C VAL A 228 10.37 3.47 -3.79
N ILE A 229 9.33 2.64 -3.75
CA ILE A 229 7.98 3.03 -4.16
C ILE A 229 7.15 3.18 -2.89
N ALA A 230 6.83 4.42 -2.53
CA ALA A 230 6.01 4.70 -1.35
C ALA A 230 4.55 4.28 -1.52
N GLY A 231 3.78 4.29 -0.45
CA GLY A 231 2.43 3.71 -0.40
C GLY A 231 1.43 4.34 -1.36
N ASN A 232 0.45 3.55 -1.77
CA ASN A 232 -0.68 3.98 -2.61
C ASN A 232 -0.27 4.53 -4.01
N CYS A 233 0.92 4.23 -4.50
CA CYS A 233 1.33 4.58 -5.86
C CYS A 233 0.66 3.67 -6.89
N THR A 234 0.35 4.23 -8.06
CA THR A 234 -0.05 3.48 -9.25
C THR A 234 1.05 3.63 -10.30
N ILE A 235 1.66 2.52 -10.66
CA ILE A 235 2.70 2.43 -11.69
C ILE A 235 2.10 1.66 -12.85
N GLY A 236 2.11 2.25 -14.05
CA GLY A 236 1.57 1.63 -15.25
C GLY A 236 2.41 0.45 -15.75
N SER A 237 2.04 -0.01 -16.95
CA SER A 237 2.76 -1.06 -17.66
C SER A 237 3.94 -0.51 -18.46
N ASP A 238 4.95 -1.37 -18.69
CA ASP A 238 6.16 -1.01 -19.46
C ASP A 238 6.95 0.17 -18.87
N VAL A 239 6.77 0.47 -17.59
CA VAL A 239 7.47 1.53 -16.87
C VAL A 239 8.87 1.09 -16.47
N THR A 240 9.82 2.01 -16.48
CA THR A 240 11.14 1.81 -15.90
C THR A 240 11.39 2.79 -14.77
N ILE A 241 11.55 2.28 -13.57
CA ILE A 241 12.02 3.03 -12.40
C ILE A 241 13.51 2.71 -12.21
N GLY A 242 14.37 3.70 -12.39
CA GLY A 242 15.82 3.55 -12.32
C GLY A 242 16.34 3.16 -10.93
N PRO A 243 17.54 2.58 -10.84
CA PRO A 243 18.15 2.22 -9.56
C PRO A 243 18.22 3.42 -8.59
N GLY A 244 17.90 3.16 -7.30
CA GLY A 244 17.94 4.18 -6.26
C GLY A 244 16.92 5.32 -6.41
N ALA A 245 15.99 5.24 -7.34
CA ALA A 245 14.93 6.24 -7.46
C ALA A 245 13.91 6.11 -6.33
N ILE A 246 13.32 7.22 -5.91
CA ILE A 246 12.32 7.31 -4.86
C ILE A 246 11.04 7.91 -5.44
N CYS A 247 9.94 7.19 -5.38
CA CYS A 247 8.61 7.69 -5.71
C CYS A 247 7.85 7.97 -4.42
N LEU A 248 7.45 9.24 -4.19
CA LEU A 248 6.64 9.60 -3.02
C LEU A 248 5.26 8.97 -3.08
N ASP A 249 4.55 8.98 -1.96
CA ASP A 249 3.24 8.34 -1.84
C ASP A 249 2.16 8.96 -2.74
N ARG A 250 1.19 8.13 -3.14
CA ARG A 250 0.00 8.52 -3.93
C ARG A 250 0.32 9.12 -5.30
N LEU A 251 1.44 8.77 -5.90
CA LEU A 251 1.76 9.19 -7.25
C LEU A 251 1.23 8.19 -8.29
N GLU A 252 0.85 8.73 -9.43
CA GLU A 252 0.62 7.98 -10.66
C GLU A 252 1.82 8.15 -11.59
N ILE A 253 2.40 7.04 -12.03
CA ILE A 253 3.45 6.97 -13.04
C ILE A 253 2.87 6.16 -14.19
N ALA A 254 2.43 6.84 -15.24
CA ALA A 254 1.66 6.24 -16.30
C ALA A 254 2.50 5.34 -17.23
N ASP A 255 1.84 4.58 -18.09
CA ASP A 255 2.45 3.60 -18.97
C ASP A 255 3.66 4.13 -19.74
N ARG A 256 4.70 3.29 -19.90
CA ARG A 256 5.92 3.58 -20.64
C ARG A 256 6.73 4.79 -20.12
N ALA A 257 6.42 5.28 -18.94
CA ALA A 257 7.21 6.32 -18.30
C ALA A 257 8.61 5.80 -17.92
N TYR A 258 9.57 6.70 -17.89
CA TYR A 258 10.95 6.38 -17.54
C TYR A 258 11.46 7.32 -16.44
N VAL A 259 11.70 6.80 -15.26
CA VAL A 259 12.34 7.51 -14.15
C VAL A 259 13.81 7.14 -14.12
N THR A 260 14.73 8.10 -14.26
CA THR A 260 16.17 7.80 -14.26
C THR A 260 16.69 7.47 -12.87
N ALA A 261 17.89 6.88 -12.81
CA ALA A 261 18.52 6.47 -11.55
C ALA A 261 18.66 7.66 -10.56
N GLY A 262 18.45 7.38 -9.27
CA GLY A 262 18.59 8.35 -8.18
C GLY A 262 17.60 9.50 -8.18
N SER A 263 16.57 9.48 -9.02
CA SER A 263 15.56 10.54 -9.09
C SER A 263 14.61 10.48 -7.90
N VAL A 264 14.21 11.65 -7.37
CA VAL A 264 13.12 11.77 -6.41
C VAL A 264 11.88 12.30 -7.13
N VAL A 265 10.88 11.44 -7.30
CA VAL A 265 9.64 11.76 -7.98
C VAL A 265 8.65 12.31 -6.97
N THR A 266 8.23 13.56 -7.15
CA THR A 266 7.36 14.31 -6.22
C THR A 266 6.01 14.70 -6.86
N ARG A 267 5.80 14.35 -8.14
CA ARG A 267 4.56 14.59 -8.91
C ARG A 267 4.27 13.40 -9.81
N CYS A 268 3.03 13.29 -10.27
CA CYS A 268 2.67 12.30 -11.28
C CYS A 268 3.50 12.46 -12.56
N VAL A 269 3.76 11.34 -13.24
CA VAL A 269 4.55 11.27 -14.47
C VAL A 269 3.65 10.76 -15.60
N GLY A 270 3.58 11.50 -16.69
CA GLY A 270 2.73 11.18 -17.84
C GLY A 270 3.20 9.95 -18.61
N ALA A 271 2.30 9.41 -19.45
CA ALA A 271 2.62 8.25 -20.28
C ALA A 271 3.78 8.55 -21.25
N GLY A 272 4.79 7.68 -21.27
CA GLY A 272 6.00 7.85 -22.07
C GLY A 272 6.90 9.01 -21.63
N GLU A 273 6.55 9.74 -20.57
CA GLU A 273 7.38 10.83 -20.05
C GLU A 273 8.68 10.28 -19.45
N ARG A 274 9.78 10.98 -19.69
CA ARG A 274 11.07 10.71 -19.04
C ARG A 274 11.40 11.80 -18.05
N VAL A 275 11.58 11.41 -16.78
CA VAL A 275 11.96 12.34 -15.70
C VAL A 275 13.33 12.00 -15.14
N THR A 276 14.05 13.05 -14.71
CA THR A 276 15.45 12.95 -14.31
C THR A 276 15.74 13.91 -13.15
N GLY A 277 16.60 13.50 -12.22
CA GLY A 277 17.09 14.37 -11.15
C GLY A 277 18.37 13.84 -10.50
N ASN A 278 19.06 14.71 -9.77
CA ASN A 278 20.20 14.38 -8.89
C ASN A 278 21.41 13.72 -9.57
N PHE A 279 21.90 14.25 -10.70
CA PHE A 279 23.18 13.82 -11.22
C PHE A 279 24.35 14.39 -10.43
N ALA A 280 25.35 13.56 -10.17
CA ALA A 280 26.60 14.02 -9.61
C ALA A 280 27.31 14.97 -10.62
N ILE A 281 27.67 16.15 -10.16
CA ILE A 281 28.45 17.14 -10.86
C ILE A 281 29.62 17.53 -9.97
N PRO A 282 30.69 18.20 -10.49
CA PRO A 282 31.76 18.72 -9.66
C PRO A 282 31.21 19.53 -8.48
N HIS A 283 31.81 19.34 -7.30
CA HIS A 283 31.29 19.88 -6.04
C HIS A 283 31.06 21.40 -6.11
N ASP A 284 32.02 22.14 -6.64
CA ASP A 284 31.93 23.60 -6.74
C ASP A 284 30.76 24.04 -7.61
N LEU A 285 30.51 23.33 -8.73
CA LEU A 285 29.35 23.61 -9.59
C LEU A 285 28.03 23.31 -8.89
N HIS A 286 27.97 22.25 -8.06
CA HIS A 286 26.81 21.94 -7.28
C HIS A 286 26.52 23.03 -6.23
N VAL A 287 27.55 23.48 -5.51
CA VAL A 287 27.44 24.56 -4.51
C VAL A 287 26.94 25.86 -5.16
N ASP A 288 27.48 26.21 -6.32
CA ASP A 288 27.05 27.41 -7.06
C ASP A 288 25.60 27.29 -7.56
N PHE A 289 25.20 26.11 -8.02
CA PHE A 289 23.82 25.85 -8.44
C PHE A 289 22.83 26.01 -7.26
N VAL A 290 23.15 25.41 -6.09
CA VAL A 290 22.33 25.52 -4.89
C VAL A 290 22.24 26.98 -4.40
N LYS A 291 23.35 27.74 -4.37
CA LYS A 291 23.32 29.13 -4.00
C LYS A 291 22.45 29.99 -4.93
N LYS A 292 22.50 29.75 -6.23
CA LYS A 292 21.63 30.44 -7.22
C LYS A 292 20.16 30.15 -7.02
N ILE A 293 19.78 28.91 -6.62
CA ILE A 293 18.39 28.55 -6.30
C ILE A 293 17.97 29.28 -5.03
N ALA A 294 18.75 29.18 -3.96
CA ALA A 294 18.44 29.79 -2.66
C ALA A 294 18.25 31.31 -2.76
N SER A 295 19.06 32.01 -3.58
CA SER A 295 18.95 33.46 -3.79
C SER A 295 17.71 33.90 -4.60
N ARG A 296 17.01 32.99 -5.27
CA ARG A 296 15.75 33.27 -5.99
C ARG A 296 14.52 33.12 -5.13
N SER A 297 14.65 32.55 -3.93
CA SER A 297 13.56 32.27 -2.99
C SER A 297 13.48 33.30 -1.87
N SER A 298 14.36 34.30 -1.86
CA SER A 298 14.35 35.48 -1.00
C SER A 298 13.96 36.72 -1.80
#